data_6342d3b1fa953d65c891ac903abab080
#
_entry.id   6342d3b1fa953d65c891ac903abab080
#
_cell.length_a   1.000
_cell.length_b   1.000
_cell.length_c   1.000
_cell.angle_alpha   90.00
_cell.angle_beta   90.00
_cell.angle_gamma   90.00
#
_symmetry.space_group_name_H-M   'P 1'
#
loop_
_entity.id
_entity.type
_entity.pdbx_description
1 polymer ?
#
loop_
_entity_poly.entity_id
_entity_poly.type
_entity_poly.pdbx_seq_one_letter_code
_entity_poly.pdbx_strand_id
1 'polypeptide(L)'
;AYVLTIEERNNKTETITGESISLKYDFSNNIDRILKSQNPFLWISSIFRHKNYEFTDGINYDESLLNKYISELDALNESMVTNPVNAKLNYNDGKYEIIKEDIGNKVNRDLLNSKILEKIISANKTLNLDEEGCYESPIYTSKSKEVIAAKDTADKYVKVKITFNVNGNSENIDGNMISQWIVVGEDFNVSLNEDAIREYTNQLGDKYDNIGETRTVTRWSGEQIKISTTPGIYYVDRNTTISEIEDAIKSGKSVTKDLTFKTPTATDEYVLNTFVEVDLTNQTVIYYKNGEVITQGNVVTGNVSQGHATPAGVYKLDWKAKDYVLRGQGYASPVNFWMPFNGGIGLHDASWRSQFGGSIYKTNGSHGCVNMTYSVAKAIYDNIEEHTTIICKY
;
A
#
# COMPACT_ATOMS: atom_id res chain seq x y z
N ALA A 1 -24.34 -55.15 -11.26
CA ALA A 1 -23.24 -54.38 -11.85
C ALA A 1 -22.73 -53.39 -10.80
N TYR A 2 -21.40 -53.15 -10.73
CA TYR A 2 -20.79 -52.16 -9.86
C TYR A 2 -21.01 -50.76 -10.47
N VAL A 3 -21.41 -49.82 -9.63
CA VAL A 3 -21.55 -48.39 -9.92
C VAL A 3 -20.97 -47.62 -8.76
N LEU A 4 -19.99 -46.78 -8.99
CA LEU A 4 -19.47 -45.80 -8.04
C LEU A 4 -20.21 -44.50 -8.28
N THR A 5 -20.92 -44.00 -7.28
CA THR A 5 -21.50 -42.66 -7.27
C THR A 5 -20.55 -41.74 -6.57
N ILE A 6 -20.12 -40.65 -7.23
CA ILE A 6 -19.29 -39.58 -6.72
C ILE A 6 -20.25 -38.45 -6.32
N GLU A 7 -20.27 -38.13 -5.04
CA GLU A 7 -21.09 -37.03 -4.48
C GLU A 7 -20.26 -35.77 -4.32
N GLU A 8 -20.70 -34.71 -4.96
CA GLU A 8 -20.05 -33.41 -5.00
C GLU A 8 -20.82 -32.36 -4.19
N ARG A 9 -20.18 -31.21 -3.96
CA ARG A 9 -20.84 -30.04 -3.40
C ARG A 9 -22.05 -29.62 -4.23
N ASN A 10 -23.00 -28.96 -3.57
CA ASN A 10 -24.26 -28.51 -4.18
C ASN A 10 -25.17 -29.63 -4.70
N ASN A 11 -25.11 -30.83 -4.07
CA ASN A 11 -25.90 -32.00 -4.44
C ASN A 11 -25.71 -32.48 -5.87
N LYS A 12 -24.56 -32.22 -6.46
CA LYS A 12 -24.18 -32.81 -7.75
C LYS A 12 -23.70 -34.23 -7.52
N THR A 13 -23.93 -35.09 -8.51
CA THR A 13 -23.45 -36.47 -8.50
C THR A 13 -22.99 -36.88 -9.87
N GLU A 14 -21.89 -37.62 -9.93
CA GLU A 14 -21.40 -38.27 -11.12
C GLU A 14 -21.24 -39.79 -10.89
N THR A 15 -21.12 -40.58 -11.94
CA THR A 15 -21.03 -42.03 -11.78
C THR A 15 -19.95 -42.63 -12.66
N ILE A 16 -19.24 -43.62 -12.10
CA ILE A 16 -18.35 -44.52 -12.88
C ILE A 16 -18.92 -45.91 -12.78
N THR A 17 -19.26 -46.51 -13.92
CA THR A 17 -19.79 -47.89 -13.94
C THR A 17 -18.65 -48.89 -14.08
N GLY A 18 -18.80 -50.07 -13.49
CA GLY A 18 -17.82 -51.15 -13.67
C GLY A 18 -17.66 -51.58 -15.11
N GLU A 19 -18.74 -51.51 -15.90
CA GLU A 19 -18.72 -51.81 -17.34
C GLU A 19 -17.83 -50.82 -18.11
N SER A 20 -17.94 -49.50 -17.81
CA SER A 20 -17.20 -48.45 -18.51
C SER A 20 -15.69 -48.55 -18.34
N ILE A 21 -15.22 -49.20 -17.28
CA ILE A 21 -13.79 -49.39 -16.98
C ILE A 21 -13.37 -50.85 -17.09
N SER A 22 -14.18 -51.72 -17.68
CA SER A 22 -13.92 -53.14 -17.83
C SER A 22 -13.63 -53.85 -16.48
N LEU A 23 -14.27 -53.41 -15.38
CA LEU A 23 -14.01 -53.91 -14.07
C LEU A 23 -14.48 -55.35 -13.88
N LYS A 24 -13.58 -56.18 -13.37
CA LYS A 24 -13.86 -57.58 -13.00
C LYS A 24 -13.32 -57.89 -11.61
N TYR A 25 -14.14 -58.55 -10.80
CA TYR A 25 -13.75 -59.12 -9.50
C TYR A 25 -13.62 -60.61 -9.68
N ASP A 26 -12.40 -61.14 -9.68
CA ASP A 26 -12.13 -62.58 -9.77
C ASP A 26 -11.26 -63.02 -8.59
N PHE A 27 -11.89 -63.56 -7.58
CA PHE A 27 -11.23 -64.03 -6.37
C PHE A 27 -11.07 -65.56 -6.32
N SER A 28 -11.34 -66.27 -7.44
CA SER A 28 -11.31 -67.77 -7.50
C SER A 28 -9.98 -68.33 -6.99
N ASN A 29 -8.85 -67.77 -7.45
CA ASN A 29 -7.53 -68.18 -6.96
C ASN A 29 -7.28 -67.95 -5.49
N ASN A 30 -7.84 -66.87 -4.92
CA ASN A 30 -7.70 -66.54 -3.50
C ASN A 30 -8.56 -67.48 -2.63
N ILE A 31 -9.75 -67.77 -3.10
CA ILE A 31 -10.64 -68.75 -2.43
C ILE A 31 -9.99 -70.14 -2.43
N ASP A 32 -9.43 -70.57 -3.57
CA ASP A 32 -8.72 -71.84 -3.66
C ASP A 32 -7.49 -71.91 -2.76
N ARG A 33 -6.75 -70.80 -2.63
CA ARG A 33 -5.61 -70.70 -1.70
C ARG A 33 -6.06 -70.84 -0.24
N ILE A 34 -7.17 -70.19 0.16
CA ILE A 34 -7.72 -70.32 1.51
C ILE A 34 -8.22 -71.73 1.76
N LEU A 35 -8.97 -72.31 0.85
CA LEU A 35 -9.47 -73.68 0.99
C LEU A 35 -8.30 -74.67 1.15
N LYS A 36 -7.21 -74.53 0.38
CA LYS A 36 -6.02 -75.37 0.49
C LYS A 36 -5.22 -75.17 1.80
N SER A 37 -5.36 -73.98 2.40
CA SER A 37 -4.67 -73.63 3.65
C SER A 37 -5.45 -74.07 4.90
N GLN A 38 -6.72 -74.51 4.77
CA GLN A 38 -7.54 -74.97 5.88
C GLN A 38 -7.07 -76.29 6.38
N ASN A 39 -6.89 -76.40 7.69
CA ASN A 39 -6.62 -77.67 8.34
C ASN A 39 -7.93 -78.34 8.79
N PRO A 40 -8.30 -79.48 8.18
CA PRO A 40 -9.56 -80.13 8.53
C PRO A 40 -9.74 -80.48 10.02
N PHE A 41 -8.65 -80.65 10.77
CA PHE A 41 -8.70 -80.97 12.19
C PHE A 41 -9.01 -79.74 13.08
N LEU A 42 -8.96 -78.52 12.54
CA LEU A 42 -9.25 -77.28 13.26
C LEU A 42 -10.68 -76.75 13.07
N TRP A 43 -11.49 -77.46 12.30
CA TRP A 43 -12.85 -77.07 11.97
C TRP A 43 -13.71 -76.74 13.15
N ILE A 44 -13.66 -77.58 14.26
CA ILE A 44 -14.44 -77.40 15.46
C ILE A 44 -14.04 -76.08 16.17
N SER A 45 -12.76 -75.71 16.15
CA SER A 45 -12.28 -74.44 16.77
C SER A 45 -12.61 -73.21 15.91
N SER A 46 -12.81 -73.34 14.58
CA SER A 46 -13.11 -72.23 13.69
C SER A 46 -14.60 -71.77 13.80
N ILE A 47 -15.49 -72.57 14.39
CA ILE A 47 -16.87 -72.17 14.72
C ILE A 47 -16.87 -70.96 15.68
N PHE A 48 -15.87 -70.86 16.54
CA PHE A 48 -15.74 -69.80 17.57
C PHE A 48 -14.76 -68.69 17.18
N ARG A 49 -14.10 -68.74 16.00
CA ARG A 49 -13.11 -67.78 15.53
C ARG A 49 -13.50 -67.27 14.17
N HIS A 50 -14.06 -66.06 14.11
CA HIS A 50 -14.30 -65.37 12.86
C HIS A 50 -12.99 -64.83 12.35
N LYS A 51 -12.53 -65.31 11.17
CA LYS A 51 -11.40 -64.75 10.45
C LYS A 51 -11.94 -63.93 9.28
N ASN A 52 -11.58 -62.62 9.27
CA ASN A 52 -11.83 -61.78 8.13
C ASN A 52 -10.63 -61.92 7.16
N TYR A 53 -10.90 -62.08 5.91
CA TYR A 53 -9.91 -62.10 4.86
C TYR A 53 -10.15 -60.91 3.94
N GLU A 54 -9.14 -60.08 3.78
CA GLU A 54 -9.15 -58.99 2.80
C GLU A 54 -8.39 -59.46 1.55
N PHE A 55 -9.00 -59.26 0.36
CA PHE A 55 -8.41 -59.63 -0.90
C PHE A 55 -8.25 -58.35 -1.73
N THR A 56 -7.03 -58.01 -2.07
CA THR A 56 -6.69 -56.99 -3.03
C THR A 56 -6.32 -57.57 -4.41
N ASP A 57 -5.88 -58.83 -4.42
CA ASP A 57 -5.60 -59.58 -5.65
C ASP A 57 -6.88 -60.12 -6.26
N GLY A 58 -7.09 -59.91 -7.56
CA GLY A 58 -8.28 -60.39 -8.27
C GLY A 58 -9.23 -59.29 -8.71
N ILE A 59 -8.80 -58.03 -8.55
CA ILE A 59 -9.53 -56.89 -9.10
C ILE A 59 -8.77 -56.45 -10.37
N ASN A 60 -9.46 -56.52 -11.49
CA ASN A 60 -8.93 -56.15 -12.78
C ASN A 60 -9.79 -55.05 -13.40
N TYR A 61 -9.20 -54.01 -13.86
CA TYR A 61 -9.87 -52.92 -14.58
C TYR A 61 -8.91 -52.36 -15.66
N ASP A 62 -9.47 -51.63 -16.62
CA ASP A 62 -8.69 -50.92 -17.63
C ASP A 62 -8.31 -49.52 -17.08
N GLU A 63 -7.03 -49.33 -16.77
CA GLU A 63 -6.49 -48.09 -16.23
C GLU A 63 -6.65 -46.92 -17.20
N SER A 64 -6.49 -47.16 -18.50
CA SER A 64 -6.63 -46.12 -19.53
C SER A 64 -8.08 -45.59 -19.60
N LEU A 65 -9.05 -46.53 -19.54
CA LEU A 65 -10.46 -46.17 -19.49
C LEU A 65 -10.80 -45.43 -18.19
N LEU A 66 -10.33 -45.91 -17.05
CA LEU A 66 -10.53 -45.24 -15.77
C LEU A 66 -10.01 -43.82 -15.79
N ASN A 67 -8.76 -43.61 -16.21
CA ASN A 67 -8.16 -42.29 -16.29
C ASN A 67 -8.90 -41.36 -17.26
N LYS A 68 -9.42 -41.91 -18.37
CA LYS A 68 -10.26 -41.15 -19.29
C LYS A 68 -11.54 -40.67 -18.60
N TYR A 69 -12.30 -41.57 -17.97
CA TYR A 69 -13.54 -41.21 -17.28
C TYR A 69 -13.30 -40.21 -16.14
N ILE A 70 -12.21 -40.37 -15.40
CA ILE A 70 -11.85 -39.39 -14.35
C ILE A 70 -11.57 -38.01 -14.98
N SER A 71 -10.88 -37.98 -16.13
CA SER A 71 -10.58 -36.68 -16.75
C SER A 71 -11.80 -35.98 -17.36
N GLU A 72 -12.87 -36.68 -17.56
CA GLU A 72 -14.15 -36.19 -18.11
C GLU A 72 -15.15 -35.78 -16.99
N LEU A 73 -14.80 -35.96 -15.70
CA LEU A 73 -15.66 -35.56 -14.59
C LEU A 73 -15.87 -34.05 -14.55
N ASP A 74 -17.11 -33.61 -14.34
CA ASP A 74 -17.47 -32.20 -14.18
C ASP A 74 -16.74 -31.57 -13.00
N ALA A 75 -16.46 -32.35 -11.95
CA ALA A 75 -15.66 -31.94 -10.80
C ALA A 75 -14.24 -31.45 -11.16
N LEU A 76 -13.72 -31.86 -12.33
CA LEU A 76 -12.40 -31.45 -12.85
C LEU A 76 -12.47 -30.47 -14.02
N ASN A 77 -13.67 -30.05 -14.42
CA ASN A 77 -13.88 -29.12 -15.51
C ASN A 77 -13.54 -27.70 -15.07
N GLU A 78 -12.41 -27.14 -15.57
CA GLU A 78 -11.90 -25.81 -15.21
C GLU A 78 -12.93 -24.69 -15.38
N SER A 79 -13.86 -24.83 -16.34
CA SER A 79 -14.92 -23.82 -16.54
C SER A 79 -15.96 -23.76 -15.43
N MET A 80 -16.05 -24.81 -14.61
CA MET A 80 -16.98 -24.95 -13.49
C MET A 80 -16.30 -24.83 -12.13
N VAL A 81 -14.97 -24.69 -12.12
CA VAL A 81 -14.18 -24.63 -10.88
C VAL A 81 -14.17 -23.21 -10.30
N THR A 82 -14.54 -23.14 -9.04
CA THR A 82 -14.33 -21.95 -8.19
C THR A 82 -13.19 -22.25 -7.23
N ASN A 83 -12.11 -21.44 -7.31
CA ASN A 83 -11.01 -21.59 -6.37
C ASN A 83 -11.44 -21.21 -4.95
N PRO A 84 -10.89 -21.85 -3.92
CA PRO A 84 -11.09 -21.41 -2.55
C PRO A 84 -10.46 -20.04 -2.33
N VAL A 85 -11.16 -19.18 -1.58
CA VAL A 85 -10.71 -17.83 -1.22
C VAL A 85 -10.69 -17.69 0.28
N ASN A 86 -9.61 -17.18 0.84
CA ASN A 86 -9.49 -16.92 2.26
C ASN A 86 -10.53 -15.90 2.75
N ALA A 87 -10.91 -15.99 4.01
CA ALA A 87 -11.60 -14.92 4.69
C ALA A 87 -10.84 -13.60 4.57
N LYS A 88 -11.54 -12.47 4.69
CA LYS A 88 -10.93 -11.12 4.60
C LYS A 88 -11.48 -10.23 5.71
N LEU A 89 -10.73 -9.20 6.06
CA LEU A 89 -11.20 -8.13 6.92
C LEU A 89 -11.65 -6.95 6.08
N ASN A 90 -12.79 -6.38 6.41
CA ASN A 90 -13.31 -5.17 5.80
C ASN A 90 -13.67 -4.16 6.87
N TYR A 91 -13.19 -2.92 6.74
CA TYR A 91 -13.58 -1.82 7.61
C TYR A 91 -14.96 -1.30 7.21
N ASN A 92 -15.86 -1.20 8.18
CA ASN A 92 -17.20 -0.71 7.98
C ASN A 92 -17.69 0.03 9.23
N ASP A 93 -17.95 1.33 9.08
CA ASP A 93 -18.56 2.18 10.11
C ASP A 93 -17.96 2.02 11.53
N GLY A 94 -16.66 2.22 11.62
CA GLY A 94 -15.93 2.26 12.91
C GLY A 94 -15.49 0.90 13.44
N LYS A 95 -15.67 -0.18 12.70
CA LYS A 95 -15.26 -1.54 13.08
C LYS A 95 -14.81 -2.36 11.87
N TYR A 96 -14.08 -3.43 12.14
CA TYR A 96 -13.75 -4.43 11.13
C TYR A 96 -14.76 -5.58 11.17
N GLU A 97 -15.17 -6.04 10.01
CA GLU A 97 -16.04 -7.20 9.82
C GLU A 97 -15.28 -8.29 9.06
N ILE A 98 -15.51 -9.54 9.42
CA ILE A 98 -14.94 -10.68 8.72
C ILE A 98 -15.85 -10.99 7.52
N ILE A 99 -15.32 -10.82 6.31
CA ILE A 99 -15.93 -11.40 5.11
C ILE A 99 -15.55 -12.88 5.11
N LYS A 100 -16.59 -13.72 5.10
CA LYS A 100 -16.43 -15.17 5.15
C LYS A 100 -15.65 -15.67 3.93
N GLU A 101 -14.88 -16.70 4.16
CA GLU A 101 -14.18 -17.46 3.11
C GLU A 101 -15.16 -18.05 2.08
N ASP A 102 -14.72 -18.16 0.85
CA ASP A 102 -15.36 -19.01 -0.15
C ASP A 102 -14.61 -20.36 -0.17
N ILE A 103 -15.31 -21.42 0.16
CA ILE A 103 -14.72 -22.76 0.17
C ILE A 103 -14.49 -23.29 -1.24
N GLY A 104 -15.06 -22.65 -2.27
CA GLY A 104 -14.94 -23.08 -3.66
C GLY A 104 -15.42 -24.51 -3.90
N ASN A 105 -15.01 -25.05 -5.04
CA ASN A 105 -15.26 -26.46 -5.39
C ASN A 105 -14.07 -27.11 -6.13
N LYS A 106 -12.88 -26.52 -6.00
CA LYS A 106 -11.67 -27.05 -6.65
C LYS A 106 -11.24 -28.37 -6.00
N VAL A 107 -11.15 -29.42 -6.80
CA VAL A 107 -10.77 -30.75 -6.37
C VAL A 107 -9.25 -30.96 -6.52
N ASN A 108 -8.64 -31.57 -5.52
CA ASN A 108 -7.30 -32.11 -5.63
C ASN A 108 -7.33 -33.38 -6.48
N ARG A 109 -6.83 -33.29 -7.70
CA ARG A 109 -6.90 -34.37 -8.70
C ARG A 109 -6.23 -35.66 -8.23
N ASP A 110 -5.06 -35.56 -7.62
CA ASP A 110 -4.30 -36.73 -7.19
C ASP A 110 -5.03 -37.47 -6.05
N LEU A 111 -5.59 -36.71 -5.13
CA LEU A 111 -6.39 -37.27 -4.05
C LEU A 111 -7.69 -37.89 -4.56
N LEU A 112 -8.38 -37.24 -5.49
CA LEU A 112 -9.57 -37.77 -6.14
C LEU A 112 -9.26 -39.12 -6.81
N ASN A 113 -8.20 -39.18 -7.61
CA ASN A 113 -7.76 -40.39 -8.30
C ASN A 113 -7.52 -41.54 -7.31
N SER A 114 -6.79 -41.26 -6.22
CA SER A 114 -6.47 -42.26 -5.22
C SER A 114 -7.73 -42.73 -4.47
N LYS A 115 -8.68 -41.83 -4.19
CA LYS A 115 -9.94 -42.16 -3.52
C LYS A 115 -10.90 -42.96 -4.41
N ILE A 116 -10.99 -42.61 -5.70
CA ILE A 116 -11.77 -43.40 -6.65
C ILE A 116 -11.21 -44.82 -6.72
N LEU A 117 -9.91 -44.99 -6.82
CA LEU A 117 -9.29 -46.32 -6.86
C LEU A 117 -9.52 -47.10 -5.56
N GLU A 118 -9.38 -46.46 -4.41
CA GLU A 118 -9.68 -47.04 -3.08
C GLU A 118 -11.12 -47.58 -3.02
N LYS A 119 -12.11 -46.78 -3.50
CA LYS A 119 -13.53 -47.23 -3.51
C LYS A 119 -13.78 -48.35 -4.47
N ILE A 120 -13.15 -48.38 -5.65
CA ILE A 120 -13.22 -49.45 -6.61
C ILE A 120 -12.66 -50.78 -6.00
N ILE A 121 -11.47 -50.69 -5.39
CA ILE A 121 -10.81 -51.84 -4.79
C ILE A 121 -11.62 -52.39 -3.63
N SER A 122 -12.18 -51.54 -2.81
CA SER A 122 -13.02 -51.94 -1.65
C SER A 122 -14.47 -52.28 -2.02
N ALA A 123 -14.82 -52.21 -3.32
CA ALA A 123 -16.18 -52.37 -3.82
C ALA A 123 -17.23 -51.45 -3.16
N ASN A 124 -16.81 -50.34 -2.60
CA ASN A 124 -17.69 -49.30 -2.11
C ASN A 124 -18.41 -48.61 -3.27
N LYS A 125 -19.65 -48.22 -3.10
CA LYS A 125 -20.48 -47.65 -4.16
C LYS A 125 -20.64 -46.12 -4.09
N THR A 126 -20.11 -45.51 -3.03
CA THR A 126 -20.24 -44.07 -2.82
C THR A 126 -18.90 -43.46 -2.45
N LEU A 127 -18.61 -42.35 -3.06
CA LEU A 127 -17.47 -41.49 -2.74
C LEU A 127 -17.99 -40.05 -2.52
N ASN A 128 -18.05 -39.62 -1.29
CA ASN A 128 -18.39 -38.24 -0.95
C ASN A 128 -17.10 -37.41 -0.91
N LEU A 129 -16.97 -36.44 -1.82
CA LEU A 129 -15.73 -35.65 -1.99
C LEU A 129 -15.43 -34.75 -0.79
N ASP A 130 -16.45 -34.25 -0.07
CA ASP A 130 -16.24 -33.46 1.14
C ASP A 130 -15.78 -34.35 2.33
N GLU A 131 -16.41 -35.48 2.53
CA GLU A 131 -16.07 -36.40 3.63
C GLU A 131 -14.67 -36.98 3.47
N GLU A 132 -14.26 -37.27 2.23
CA GLU A 132 -12.92 -37.78 1.90
C GLU A 132 -11.88 -36.68 1.74
N GLY A 133 -12.25 -35.41 1.93
CA GLY A 133 -11.34 -34.27 1.89
C GLY A 133 -10.76 -34.00 0.53
N CYS A 134 -11.45 -34.36 -0.56
CA CYS A 134 -10.95 -34.22 -1.93
C CYS A 134 -10.89 -32.79 -2.43
N TYR A 135 -11.53 -31.82 -1.76
CA TYR A 135 -11.49 -30.42 -2.16
C TYR A 135 -10.30 -29.67 -1.56
N GLU A 136 -9.74 -28.77 -2.35
CA GLU A 136 -8.83 -27.74 -1.80
C GLU A 136 -9.62 -26.86 -0.81
N SER A 137 -8.95 -26.37 0.21
CA SER A 137 -9.59 -25.56 1.25
C SER A 137 -8.89 -24.21 1.37
N PRO A 138 -9.61 -23.15 1.76
CA PRO A 138 -8.97 -21.89 2.13
C PRO A 138 -7.97 -22.13 3.27
N ILE A 139 -6.84 -21.44 3.22
CA ILE A 139 -5.82 -21.51 4.28
C ILE A 139 -6.36 -20.85 5.56
N TYR A 140 -7.07 -19.73 5.39
CA TYR A 140 -7.64 -18.95 6.48
C TYR A 140 -9.15 -18.83 6.33
N THR A 141 -9.87 -19.29 7.34
CA THR A 141 -11.32 -19.20 7.41
C THR A 141 -11.75 -18.14 8.42
N SER A 142 -13.02 -17.77 8.40
CA SER A 142 -13.63 -16.87 9.39
C SER A 142 -13.53 -17.37 10.85
N LYS A 143 -13.16 -18.62 11.05
CA LYS A 143 -12.94 -19.26 12.36
C LYS A 143 -11.45 -19.39 12.71
N SER A 144 -10.55 -19.05 11.81
CA SER A 144 -9.12 -19.13 12.05
C SER A 144 -8.70 -18.13 13.13
N LYS A 145 -7.81 -18.57 14.02
CA LYS A 145 -7.34 -17.75 15.14
C LYS A 145 -6.66 -16.48 14.67
N GLU A 146 -5.93 -16.57 13.58
CA GLU A 146 -5.21 -15.46 12.93
C GLU A 146 -6.19 -14.39 12.47
N VAL A 147 -7.28 -14.77 11.80
CA VAL A 147 -8.33 -13.87 11.31
C VAL A 147 -9.03 -13.14 12.46
N ILE A 148 -9.37 -13.89 13.52
CA ILE A 148 -10.03 -13.33 14.70
C ILE A 148 -9.07 -12.36 15.42
N ALA A 149 -7.81 -12.76 15.63
CA ALA A 149 -6.81 -11.92 16.28
C ALA A 149 -6.51 -10.63 15.49
N ALA A 150 -6.43 -10.74 14.16
CA ALA A 150 -6.27 -9.58 13.28
C ALA A 150 -7.45 -8.61 13.40
N LYS A 151 -8.69 -9.14 13.39
CA LYS A 151 -9.89 -8.34 13.60
C LYS A 151 -9.87 -7.63 14.96
N ASP A 152 -9.56 -8.36 16.03
CA ASP A 152 -9.53 -7.78 17.37
C ASP A 152 -8.45 -6.68 17.49
N THR A 153 -7.31 -6.88 16.85
CA THR A 153 -6.23 -5.90 16.80
C THR A 153 -6.65 -4.67 16.01
N ALA A 154 -7.20 -4.85 14.81
CA ALA A 154 -7.67 -3.76 13.97
C ALA A 154 -8.81 -2.98 14.63
N ASP A 155 -9.76 -3.66 15.28
CA ASP A 155 -10.84 -3.03 16.06
C ASP A 155 -10.32 -2.26 17.27
N LYS A 156 -9.26 -2.73 17.91
CA LYS A 156 -8.58 -2.01 18.98
C LYS A 156 -7.97 -0.72 18.46
N TYR A 157 -7.35 -0.75 17.29
CA TYR A 157 -6.67 0.40 16.69
C TYR A 157 -7.66 1.48 16.26
N VAL A 158 -8.74 1.14 15.58
CA VAL A 158 -9.73 2.13 15.10
C VAL A 158 -10.58 2.76 16.21
N LYS A 159 -10.55 2.23 17.42
CA LYS A 159 -11.19 2.84 18.58
C LYS A 159 -10.39 4.00 19.18
N VAL A 160 -9.13 4.14 18.79
CA VAL A 160 -8.26 5.19 19.29
C VAL A 160 -8.68 6.53 18.70
N LYS A 161 -8.67 7.55 19.54
CA LYS A 161 -8.81 8.96 19.15
C LYS A 161 -7.55 9.69 19.59
N ILE A 162 -6.90 10.36 18.67
CA ILE A 162 -5.74 11.19 18.97
C ILE A 162 -6.11 12.63 18.67
N THR A 163 -5.92 13.51 19.64
CA THR A 163 -6.17 14.94 19.49
C THR A 163 -4.88 15.69 19.78
N PHE A 164 -4.36 16.38 18.78
CA PHE A 164 -3.26 17.33 18.94
C PHE A 164 -3.82 18.75 19.07
N ASN A 165 -3.52 19.40 20.18
CA ASN A 165 -3.83 20.81 20.35
C ASN A 165 -2.68 21.66 19.78
N VAL A 166 -3.02 22.70 19.04
CA VAL A 166 -2.06 23.60 18.42
C VAL A 166 -2.66 24.98 18.21
N ASN A 167 -2.07 26.00 18.84
CA ASN A 167 -2.45 27.41 18.68
C ASN A 167 -3.98 27.68 18.82
N GLY A 168 -4.63 27.02 19.78
CA GLY A 168 -6.08 27.14 20.00
C GLY A 168 -6.96 26.33 19.05
N ASN A 169 -6.37 25.59 18.11
CA ASN A 169 -7.04 24.63 17.25
C ASN A 169 -6.80 23.20 17.75
N SER A 170 -7.54 22.26 17.19
CA SER A 170 -7.35 20.84 17.48
C SER A 170 -7.34 20.03 16.19
N GLU A 171 -6.35 19.18 16.02
CA GLU A 171 -6.26 18.19 14.96
C GLU A 171 -6.68 16.83 15.51
N ASN A 172 -7.64 16.21 14.86
CA ASN A 172 -8.23 14.97 15.34
C ASN A 172 -7.95 13.83 14.35
N ILE A 173 -7.41 12.75 14.88
CA ILE A 173 -7.23 11.48 14.19
C ILE A 173 -8.25 10.52 14.78
N ASP A 174 -9.20 10.11 13.99
CA ASP A 174 -10.26 9.17 14.37
C ASP A 174 -10.08 7.79 13.74
N GLY A 175 -11.01 6.89 14.06
CA GLY A 175 -10.99 5.52 13.53
C GLY A 175 -11.07 5.43 12.01
N ASN A 176 -11.75 6.37 11.35
CA ASN A 176 -11.84 6.39 9.89
C ASN A 176 -10.48 6.69 9.25
N MET A 177 -9.74 7.63 9.82
CA MET A 177 -8.39 7.94 9.37
C MET A 177 -7.43 6.78 9.68
N ILE A 178 -7.49 6.25 10.91
CA ILE A 178 -6.64 5.12 11.33
C ILE A 178 -6.88 3.89 10.45
N SER A 179 -8.13 3.62 10.04
CA SER A 179 -8.44 2.49 9.16
C SER A 179 -7.73 2.54 7.82
N GLN A 180 -7.41 3.73 7.31
CA GLN A 180 -6.66 3.91 6.07
C GLN A 180 -5.15 3.63 6.24
N TRP A 181 -4.67 3.63 7.47
CA TRP A 181 -3.27 3.34 7.80
C TRP A 181 -3.03 1.89 8.20
N ILE A 182 -4.12 1.14 8.49
CA ILE A 182 -4.01 -0.28 8.86
C ILE A 182 -3.75 -1.11 7.60
N VAL A 183 -2.73 -1.94 7.67
CA VAL A 183 -2.40 -2.95 6.65
C VAL A 183 -2.55 -4.32 7.27
N VAL A 184 -3.39 -5.14 6.65
CA VAL A 184 -3.56 -6.57 7.03
C VAL A 184 -2.85 -7.40 5.97
N GLY A 185 -1.81 -8.10 6.36
CA GLY A 185 -1.05 -8.99 5.48
C GLY A 185 -1.83 -10.24 5.08
N GLU A 186 -1.33 -10.98 4.10
CA GLU A 186 -1.91 -12.26 3.67
C GLU A 186 -1.92 -13.31 4.78
N ASP A 187 -1.03 -13.19 5.74
CA ASP A 187 -0.90 -14.01 6.95
C ASP A 187 -1.70 -13.46 8.14
N PHE A 188 -2.53 -12.44 7.93
CA PHE A 188 -3.31 -11.73 8.94
C PHE A 188 -2.48 -10.98 10.00
N ASN A 189 -1.20 -10.73 9.75
CA ASN A 189 -0.44 -9.78 10.56
C ASN A 189 -0.96 -8.36 10.31
N VAL A 190 -1.25 -7.65 11.39
CA VAL A 190 -1.74 -6.26 11.35
C VAL A 190 -0.58 -5.32 11.61
N SER A 191 -0.33 -4.42 10.68
CA SER A 191 0.69 -3.37 10.77
C SER A 191 0.11 -2.00 10.42
N LEU A 192 0.91 -0.95 10.65
CA LEU A 192 0.58 0.41 10.24
C LEU A 192 1.42 0.80 9.02
N ASN A 193 0.81 1.51 8.10
CA ASN A 193 1.48 2.12 6.97
C ASN A 193 2.20 3.39 7.44
N GLU A 194 3.49 3.27 7.73
CA GLU A 194 4.32 4.39 8.20
C GLU A 194 4.40 5.54 7.20
N ASP A 195 4.38 5.25 5.89
CA ASP A 195 4.43 6.29 4.86
C ASP A 195 3.14 7.13 4.86
N ALA A 196 1.98 6.52 5.09
CA ALA A 196 0.71 7.23 5.19
C ALA A 196 0.65 8.11 6.46
N ILE A 197 1.20 7.63 7.58
CA ILE A 197 1.31 8.41 8.82
C ILE A 197 2.29 9.57 8.63
N ARG A 198 3.41 9.34 7.95
CA ARG A 198 4.40 10.35 7.59
C ARG A 198 3.80 11.43 6.71
N GLU A 199 3.03 11.04 5.70
CA GLU A 199 2.34 11.99 4.82
C GLU A 199 1.37 12.88 5.59
N TYR A 200 0.55 12.31 6.47
CA TYR A 200 -0.31 13.08 7.35
C TYR A 200 0.48 14.05 8.24
N THR A 201 1.61 13.59 8.79
CA THR A 201 2.47 14.43 9.64
C THR A 201 3.14 15.56 8.84
N ASN A 202 3.46 15.32 7.56
CA ASN A 202 3.92 16.37 6.65
C ASN A 202 2.84 17.41 6.42
N GLN A 203 1.58 17.00 6.23
CA GLN A 203 0.45 17.93 6.09
C GLN A 203 0.25 18.77 7.37
N LEU A 204 0.43 18.18 8.56
CA LEU A 204 0.47 18.97 9.81
C LEU A 204 1.59 20.00 9.77
N GLY A 205 2.78 19.61 9.29
CA GLY A 205 3.89 20.55 9.12
C GLY A 205 3.55 21.68 8.17
N ASP A 206 2.99 21.37 7.00
CA ASP A 206 2.60 22.40 6.01
C ASP A 206 1.58 23.39 6.58
N LYS A 207 0.72 22.93 7.50
CA LYS A 207 -0.30 23.76 8.15
C LYS A 207 0.24 24.59 9.31
N TYR A 208 1.16 24.04 10.10
CA TYR A 208 1.55 24.60 11.40
C TYR A 208 3.02 24.99 11.50
N ASP A 209 3.87 24.61 10.55
CA ASP A 209 5.24 25.11 10.53
C ASP A 209 5.18 26.63 10.37
N ASN A 210 5.53 27.31 11.45
CA ASN A 210 5.54 28.75 11.46
C ASN A 210 6.98 29.26 11.29
N ILE A 211 7.23 29.83 10.12
CA ILE A 211 8.51 30.45 9.81
C ILE A 211 8.40 31.92 10.17
N GLY A 212 8.81 32.29 11.39
CA GLY A 212 8.77 33.70 11.75
C GLY A 212 9.62 34.03 12.95
N GLU A 213 10.55 34.81 12.78
CA GLU A 213 11.36 35.80 13.53
C GLU A 213 12.67 36.01 12.79
N THR A 214 13.27 37.17 12.90
CA THR A 214 14.59 37.44 12.36
C THR A 214 15.59 36.47 12.95
N ARG A 215 16.06 35.49 12.21
CA ARG A 215 17.14 34.59 12.64
C ARG A 215 18.37 34.76 11.78
N THR A 216 19.50 34.58 12.41
CA THR A 216 20.75 34.42 11.72
C THR A 216 20.84 32.97 11.24
N VAL A 217 20.83 32.75 9.94
CA VAL A 217 21.03 31.44 9.32
C VAL A 217 22.43 31.44 8.73
N THR A 218 23.21 30.43 9.08
CA THR A 218 24.53 30.24 8.47
C THR A 218 24.36 29.50 7.16
N ARG A 219 24.80 30.11 6.06
CA ARG A 219 24.89 29.43 4.77
C ARG A 219 25.91 28.30 4.86
N TRP A 220 25.79 27.30 3.98
CA TRP A 220 26.79 26.26 3.86
C TRP A 220 28.22 26.82 3.60
N SER A 221 28.32 28.03 3.03
CA SER A 221 29.57 28.78 2.85
C SER A 221 30.17 29.34 4.14
N GLY A 222 29.49 29.21 5.29
CA GLY A 222 29.87 29.82 6.55
C GLY A 222 29.40 31.28 6.70
N GLU A 223 28.81 31.88 5.67
CA GLU A 223 28.27 33.24 5.74
C GLU A 223 26.96 33.27 6.55
N GLN A 224 26.87 34.18 7.50
CA GLN A 224 25.66 34.41 8.27
C GLN A 224 24.76 35.44 7.58
N ILE A 225 23.55 35.04 7.28
CA ILE A 225 22.51 35.92 6.76
C ILE A 225 21.38 36.08 7.78
N LYS A 226 20.88 37.29 7.93
CA LYS A 226 19.68 37.54 8.72
C LYS A 226 18.46 37.38 7.82
N ILE A 227 17.64 36.40 8.15
CA ILE A 227 16.36 36.16 7.50
C ILE A 227 15.29 36.76 8.40
N SER A 228 14.63 37.81 7.89
CA SER A 228 13.54 38.47 8.62
C SER A 228 12.24 37.76 8.26
N THR A 229 11.72 36.98 9.17
CA THR A 229 10.42 36.33 9.07
C THR A 229 9.68 36.61 10.37
N THR A 230 8.43 37.00 10.33
CA THR A 230 7.62 37.21 11.56
C THR A 230 6.65 36.05 11.73
N PRO A 231 6.41 35.56 12.92
CA PRO A 231 7.17 35.29 14.12
C PRO A 231 7.57 33.80 14.28
N GLY A 232 8.67 33.49 14.96
CA GLY A 232 9.12 32.20 15.49
C GLY A 232 9.30 31.02 14.51
N ILE A 233 10.53 30.48 14.34
CA ILE A 233 10.69 29.23 13.59
C ILE A 233 10.32 28.09 14.52
N TYR A 234 9.08 27.62 14.40
CA TYR A 234 8.65 26.37 14.99
C TYR A 234 8.27 25.46 13.83
N TYR A 235 8.77 24.25 13.79
CA TYR A 235 8.27 23.23 12.88
C TYR A 235 7.84 22.00 13.66
N VAL A 236 6.82 21.37 13.16
CA VAL A 236 6.30 20.13 13.74
C VAL A 236 7.44 19.10 13.80
N ASP A 237 7.73 18.59 15.00
CA ASP A 237 8.66 17.46 15.12
C ASP A 237 8.00 16.20 14.56
N ARG A 238 8.18 16.02 13.25
CA ARG A 238 7.53 14.95 12.50
C ARG A 238 7.86 13.57 13.04
N ASN A 239 9.12 13.33 13.42
CA ASN A 239 9.54 12.02 13.92
C ASN A 239 8.89 11.71 15.27
N THR A 240 8.89 12.66 16.18
CA THR A 240 8.21 12.52 17.48
C THR A 240 6.71 12.32 17.27
N THR A 241 6.08 13.12 16.40
CA THR A 241 4.64 13.02 16.12
C THR A 241 4.27 11.67 15.50
N ILE A 242 5.06 11.14 14.55
CA ILE A 242 4.86 9.81 14.00
C ILE A 242 4.89 8.74 15.11
N SER A 243 5.94 8.75 15.93
CA SER A 243 6.07 7.80 17.06
C SER A 243 4.88 7.88 18.02
N GLU A 244 4.43 9.10 18.35
CA GLU A 244 3.30 9.32 19.24
C GLU A 244 1.98 8.79 18.66
N ILE A 245 1.76 8.95 17.35
CA ILE A 245 0.60 8.40 16.66
C ILE A 245 0.65 6.87 16.70
N GLU A 246 1.78 6.28 16.32
CA GLU A 246 1.94 4.83 16.32
C GLU A 246 1.77 4.20 17.71
N ASP A 247 2.40 4.79 18.72
CA ASP A 247 2.33 4.31 20.11
C ASP A 247 0.89 4.37 20.64
N ALA A 248 0.18 5.46 20.38
CA ALA A 248 -1.22 5.59 20.75
C ALA A 248 -2.06 4.49 20.10
N ILE A 249 -1.94 4.30 18.78
CA ILE A 249 -2.69 3.29 18.04
C ILE A 249 -2.33 1.88 18.54
N LYS A 250 -1.06 1.51 18.61
CA LYS A 250 -0.58 0.19 19.05
C LYS A 250 -0.99 -0.12 20.49
N SER A 251 -0.96 0.90 21.37
CA SER A 251 -1.43 0.74 22.75
C SER A 251 -2.95 0.58 22.88
N GLY A 252 -3.72 1.10 21.91
CA GLY A 252 -5.19 1.13 21.95
C GLY A 252 -5.73 2.21 22.90
N LYS A 253 -4.94 3.24 23.20
CA LYS A 253 -5.31 4.29 24.16
C LYS A 253 -5.47 5.60 23.44
N SER A 254 -6.64 6.22 23.59
CA SER A 254 -6.86 7.59 23.10
C SER A 254 -6.01 8.58 23.90
N VAL A 255 -5.49 9.60 23.21
CA VAL A 255 -4.61 10.61 23.79
C VAL A 255 -5.04 11.99 23.31
N THR A 256 -4.93 12.97 24.24
CA THR A 256 -5.03 14.40 23.92
C THR A 256 -3.78 15.06 24.44
N LYS A 257 -3.06 15.76 23.59
CA LYS A 257 -1.81 16.42 23.93
C LYS A 257 -1.54 17.58 22.98
N ASP A 258 -0.60 18.42 23.34
CA ASP A 258 -0.12 19.47 22.45
C ASP A 258 0.73 18.87 21.33
N LEU A 259 0.61 19.43 20.12
CA LEU A 259 1.46 19.07 19.00
C LEU A 259 2.91 19.44 19.31
N THR A 260 3.81 18.48 19.15
CA THR A 260 5.22 18.68 19.47
C THR A 260 5.91 19.46 18.37
N PHE A 261 6.50 20.59 18.77
CA PHE A 261 7.31 21.41 17.87
C PHE A 261 8.77 21.27 18.22
N LYS A 262 9.60 21.25 17.19
CA LYS A 262 11.04 21.35 17.30
C LYS A 262 11.44 22.80 17.08
N THR A 263 12.01 23.41 18.11
CA THR A 263 12.73 24.67 17.95
C THR A 263 14.18 24.35 17.67
N PRO A 264 14.80 24.94 16.65
CA PRO A 264 16.25 24.93 16.55
C PRO A 264 16.79 25.54 17.84
N THR A 265 17.55 24.78 18.60
CA THR A 265 18.31 25.34 19.72
C THR A 265 19.37 26.29 19.16
N ALA A 266 19.89 27.18 19.97
CA ALA A 266 20.99 28.08 19.55
C ALA A 266 22.25 27.32 19.11
N THR A 267 22.30 26.02 19.40
CA THR A 267 23.37 25.09 19.01
C THR A 267 23.05 24.26 17.76
N ASP A 268 21.78 24.20 17.35
CA ASP A 268 21.42 23.58 16.06
C ASP A 268 21.66 24.61 14.97
N GLU A 269 22.83 24.57 14.39
CA GLU A 269 23.16 25.31 13.19
C GLU A 269 22.23 24.83 12.07
N TYR A 270 21.15 25.58 11.82
CA TYR A 270 20.28 25.30 10.67
C TYR A 270 21.02 25.70 9.41
N VAL A 271 21.74 24.76 8.84
CA VAL A 271 22.41 24.94 7.55
C VAL A 271 21.37 24.78 6.45
N LEU A 272 20.90 25.91 5.93
CA LEU A 272 20.06 25.91 4.74
C LEU A 272 20.96 25.55 3.55
N ASN A 273 20.83 24.33 3.04
CA ASN A 273 21.66 23.80 1.96
C ASN A 273 20.91 23.63 0.62
N THR A 274 19.58 23.74 0.63
CA THR A 274 18.75 23.67 -0.57
C THR A 274 17.74 24.81 -0.55
N PHE A 275 17.94 25.82 -1.41
CA PHE A 275 17.09 27.00 -1.47
C PHE A 275 17.39 27.86 -2.69
N VAL A 276 16.43 28.69 -3.08
CA VAL A 276 16.64 29.76 -4.06
C VAL A 276 16.81 31.08 -3.33
N GLU A 277 17.85 31.81 -3.63
CA GLU A 277 18.10 33.16 -3.12
C GLU A 277 17.91 34.17 -4.24
N VAL A 278 17.07 35.18 -4.00
CA VAL A 278 16.86 36.32 -4.89
C VAL A 278 17.38 37.58 -4.20
N ASP A 279 18.47 38.11 -4.65
CA ASP A 279 19.05 39.38 -4.21
C ASP A 279 18.36 40.54 -4.95
N LEU A 280 17.48 41.23 -4.22
CA LEU A 280 16.67 42.33 -4.75
C LEU A 280 17.50 43.59 -5.01
N THR A 281 18.64 43.74 -4.30
CA THR A 281 19.56 44.88 -4.49
C THR A 281 20.43 44.69 -5.72
N ASN A 282 21.08 43.52 -5.82
CA ASN A 282 22.01 43.21 -6.90
C ASN A 282 21.32 42.62 -8.15
N GLN A 283 20.00 42.34 -8.02
CA GLN A 283 19.17 41.73 -9.08
C GLN A 283 19.77 40.44 -9.61
N THR A 284 20.05 39.52 -8.70
CA THR A 284 20.58 38.19 -9.01
C THR A 284 19.75 37.11 -8.34
N VAL A 285 19.77 35.95 -8.93
CA VAL A 285 19.22 34.71 -8.37
C VAL A 285 20.32 33.66 -8.28
N ILE A 286 20.33 32.88 -7.19
CA ILE A 286 21.20 31.73 -7.00
C ILE A 286 20.34 30.58 -6.49
N TYR A 287 20.45 29.41 -7.09
CA TYR A 287 19.83 28.20 -6.60
C TYR A 287 20.88 27.23 -6.05
N TYR A 288 20.74 26.91 -4.78
CA TYR A 288 21.56 25.93 -4.07
C TYR A 288 20.78 24.63 -3.89
N LYS A 289 21.40 23.48 -4.15
CA LYS A 289 20.87 22.16 -3.83
C LYS A 289 21.96 21.35 -3.14
N ASN A 290 21.67 20.87 -1.93
CA ASN A 290 22.61 20.14 -1.08
C ASN A 290 23.96 20.87 -0.85
N GLY A 291 23.92 22.20 -0.76
CA GLY A 291 25.11 23.05 -0.58
C GLY A 291 25.86 23.41 -1.85
N GLU A 292 25.48 22.86 -3.00
CA GLU A 292 26.10 23.17 -4.29
C GLU A 292 25.27 24.20 -5.07
N VAL A 293 25.96 25.10 -5.77
CA VAL A 293 25.30 26.03 -6.68
C VAL A 293 24.92 25.31 -7.96
N ILE A 294 23.62 25.13 -8.18
CA ILE A 294 23.10 24.53 -9.41
C ILE A 294 23.10 25.54 -10.57
N THR A 295 22.67 26.77 -10.28
CA THR A 295 22.66 27.85 -11.25
C THR A 295 22.63 29.22 -10.58
N GLN A 296 23.10 30.23 -11.28
CA GLN A 296 22.99 31.63 -10.89
C GLN A 296 22.85 32.52 -12.12
N GLY A 297 22.26 33.69 -11.93
CA GLY A 297 22.12 34.65 -13.00
C GLY A 297 21.47 35.95 -12.61
N ASN A 298 21.59 36.94 -13.51
CA ASN A 298 20.91 38.21 -13.34
C ASN A 298 19.40 38.07 -13.57
N VAL A 299 18.62 38.85 -12.81
CA VAL A 299 17.14 38.84 -12.87
C VAL A 299 16.60 40.26 -13.07
N VAL A 300 15.31 40.35 -13.37
CA VAL A 300 14.57 41.60 -13.23
C VAL A 300 13.36 41.32 -12.34
N THR A 301 13.33 41.92 -11.16
CA THR A 301 12.25 41.80 -10.21
C THR A 301 11.15 42.83 -10.41
N GLY A 302 10.23 42.97 -9.49
CA GLY A 302 9.05 43.84 -9.58
C GLY A 302 9.40 45.33 -9.72
N ASN A 303 8.56 46.04 -10.47
CA ASN A 303 8.72 47.49 -10.79
C ASN A 303 8.45 48.36 -9.57
N VAL A 304 9.50 48.95 -9.01
CA VAL A 304 9.43 49.78 -7.82
C VAL A 304 8.65 51.09 -8.09
N SER A 305 8.87 51.74 -9.24
CA SER A 305 8.21 53.01 -9.57
C SER A 305 6.68 52.90 -9.73
N GLN A 306 6.20 51.67 -10.02
CA GLN A 306 4.76 51.37 -10.13
C GLN A 306 4.17 50.70 -8.90
N GLY A 307 4.93 50.57 -7.81
CA GLY A 307 4.45 49.90 -6.58
C GLY A 307 4.38 48.40 -6.67
N HIS A 308 5.00 47.79 -7.68
CA HIS A 308 5.00 46.33 -7.89
C HIS A 308 6.30 45.66 -7.41
N ALA A 309 7.02 46.25 -6.45
CA ALA A 309 8.25 45.65 -5.93
C ALA A 309 8.02 44.21 -5.48
N THR A 310 8.94 43.31 -5.82
CA THR A 310 8.95 41.95 -5.28
C THR A 310 9.15 42.05 -3.75
N PRO A 311 8.23 41.50 -2.94
CA PRO A 311 8.34 41.59 -1.48
C PRO A 311 9.55 40.80 -0.97
N ALA A 312 10.32 41.41 -0.07
CA ALA A 312 11.33 40.66 0.67
C ALA A 312 10.66 39.71 1.64
N GLY A 313 11.24 38.51 1.82
CA GLY A 313 10.69 37.51 2.72
C GLY A 313 11.25 36.13 2.44
N VAL A 314 10.76 35.17 3.22
CA VAL A 314 11.04 33.75 3.00
C VAL A 314 9.74 33.07 2.62
N TYR A 315 9.78 32.37 1.52
CA TYR A 315 8.64 31.72 0.89
C TYR A 315 8.96 30.26 0.64
N LYS A 316 7.94 29.50 0.24
CA LYS A 316 8.10 28.15 -0.30
C LYS A 316 7.60 28.13 -1.74
N LEU A 317 8.18 27.28 -2.57
CA LEU A 317 7.62 27.00 -3.89
C LEU A 317 6.27 26.32 -3.72
N ASP A 318 5.20 26.89 -4.25
CA ASP A 318 3.84 26.32 -4.14
C ASP A 318 3.70 25.10 -5.05
N TRP A 319 4.02 25.23 -6.32
CA TRP A 319 3.98 24.22 -7.36
C TRP A 319 4.80 24.66 -8.56
N LYS A 320 4.93 23.84 -9.61
CA LYS A 320 5.61 24.22 -10.84
C LYS A 320 4.92 23.70 -12.09
N ALA A 321 4.99 24.46 -13.20
CA ALA A 321 4.43 24.06 -14.48
C ALA A 321 5.32 24.46 -15.66
N LYS A 322 5.23 23.71 -16.76
CA LYS A 322 5.78 24.06 -18.07
C LYS A 322 4.69 24.67 -18.95
N ASP A 323 5.13 25.50 -19.92
CA ASP A 323 4.27 26.06 -20.96
C ASP A 323 3.02 26.75 -20.39
N TYR A 324 3.24 27.59 -19.38
CA TYR A 324 2.19 28.27 -18.66
C TYR A 324 1.92 29.66 -19.23
N VAL A 325 0.67 30.14 -19.13
CA VAL A 325 0.32 31.51 -19.56
C VAL A 325 0.00 32.35 -18.33
N LEU A 326 0.91 33.25 -17.99
CA LEU A 326 0.68 34.27 -16.96
C LEU A 326 -0.39 35.26 -17.42
N ARG A 327 -1.46 35.39 -16.65
CA ARG A 327 -2.58 36.27 -16.97
C ARG A 327 -2.74 37.33 -15.89
N GLY A 328 -2.91 38.57 -16.32
CA GLY A 328 -3.20 39.70 -15.46
C GLY A 328 -4.03 40.75 -16.19
N GLN A 329 -4.28 41.88 -15.53
CA GLN A 329 -5.04 42.96 -16.15
C GLN A 329 -4.28 43.53 -17.36
N GLY A 330 -4.80 43.25 -18.55
CA GLY A 330 -4.26 43.76 -19.82
C GLY A 330 -3.10 42.94 -20.41
N TYR A 331 -2.73 41.78 -19.84
CA TYR A 331 -1.69 40.96 -20.43
C TYR A 331 -1.96 39.46 -20.34
N ALA A 332 -1.39 38.72 -21.30
CA ALA A 332 -1.29 37.26 -21.29
C ALA A 332 0.11 36.89 -21.84
N SER A 333 1.02 36.49 -20.95
CA SER A 333 2.42 36.25 -21.30
C SER A 333 2.73 34.75 -21.18
N PRO A 334 3.03 34.07 -22.29
CA PRO A 334 3.48 32.69 -22.23
C PRO A 334 4.88 32.60 -21.62
N VAL A 335 5.10 31.64 -20.74
CA VAL A 335 6.39 31.31 -20.14
C VAL A 335 6.64 29.80 -20.26
N ASN A 336 7.89 29.41 -20.43
CA ASN A 336 8.23 27.99 -20.51
C ASN A 336 8.23 27.34 -19.15
N PHE A 337 8.57 28.08 -18.09
CA PHE A 337 8.69 27.59 -16.74
C PHE A 337 7.99 28.55 -15.77
N TRP A 338 7.06 28.04 -14.99
CA TRP A 338 6.35 28.79 -13.99
C TRP A 338 6.52 28.15 -12.62
N MET A 339 6.95 28.92 -11.63
CA MET A 339 7.27 28.48 -10.28
C MET A 339 6.78 29.53 -9.27
N PRO A 340 5.46 29.52 -8.90
CA PRO A 340 4.89 30.46 -7.94
C PRO A 340 5.36 30.20 -6.51
N PHE A 341 5.50 31.27 -5.71
CA PHE A 341 5.91 31.19 -4.32
C PHE A 341 5.23 32.20 -3.39
N ASN A 342 4.48 33.16 -3.93
CA ASN A 342 3.74 34.14 -3.14
C ASN A 342 2.53 34.63 -3.92
N GLY A 343 1.40 33.93 -3.81
CA GLY A 343 0.19 34.24 -4.56
C GLY A 343 0.43 34.26 -6.07
N GLY A 344 0.29 35.43 -6.70
CA GLY A 344 0.57 35.60 -8.14
C GLY A 344 2.04 35.87 -8.49
N ILE A 345 2.95 35.87 -7.53
CA ILE A 345 4.39 36.13 -7.72
C ILE A 345 5.14 34.80 -7.82
N GLY A 346 5.99 34.67 -8.83
CA GLY A 346 6.78 33.45 -9.05
C GLY A 346 8.08 33.71 -9.81
N LEU A 347 8.86 32.66 -9.91
CA LEU A 347 10.07 32.58 -10.73
C LEU A 347 9.65 32.11 -12.13
N HIS A 348 10.12 32.75 -13.18
CA HIS A 348 9.85 32.34 -14.57
C HIS A 348 10.85 32.88 -15.55
N ASP A 349 10.94 32.26 -16.73
CA ASP A 349 11.70 32.82 -17.87
C ASP A 349 10.93 34.00 -18.48
N ALA A 350 11.69 34.94 -19.05
CA ALA A 350 11.13 36.12 -19.69
C ALA A 350 11.78 36.34 -21.06
N SER A 351 11.30 35.60 -22.05
CA SER A 351 11.83 35.63 -23.44
C SER A 351 11.68 36.99 -24.13
N TRP A 352 10.80 37.83 -23.63
CA TRP A 352 10.59 39.20 -24.11
C TRP A 352 11.63 40.21 -23.62
N ARG A 353 12.56 39.79 -22.75
CA ARG A 353 13.66 40.64 -22.26
C ARG A 353 14.98 40.22 -22.86
N SER A 354 15.75 41.21 -23.32
CA SER A 354 17.12 41.03 -23.79
C SER A 354 18.17 41.37 -22.74
N GLN A 355 17.77 42.04 -21.64
CA GLN A 355 18.65 42.47 -20.56
C GLN A 355 18.10 42.14 -19.20
N PHE A 356 18.97 41.74 -18.28
CA PHE A 356 18.67 41.40 -16.92
C PHE A 356 19.71 42.03 -15.97
N GLY A 357 19.26 42.25 -14.73
CA GLY A 357 20.12 42.83 -13.67
C GLY A 357 20.14 44.37 -13.63
N GLY A 358 21.02 44.90 -12.82
CA GLY A 358 21.22 46.33 -12.64
C GLY A 358 20.01 47.09 -12.09
N SER A 359 19.74 48.27 -12.67
CA SER A 359 18.64 49.14 -12.19
C SER A 359 17.34 49.00 -12.98
N ILE A 360 17.20 48.00 -13.85
CA ILE A 360 16.04 47.81 -14.74
C ILE A 360 14.74 47.73 -13.93
N TYR A 361 14.77 47.03 -12.80
CA TYR A 361 13.60 46.83 -11.93
C TYR A 361 13.01 48.12 -11.38
N LYS A 362 13.81 49.20 -11.32
CA LYS A 362 13.33 50.47 -10.73
C LYS A 362 12.21 51.10 -11.55
N THR A 363 12.28 51.02 -12.89
CA THR A 363 11.33 51.68 -13.81
C THR A 363 10.76 50.78 -14.89
N ASN A 364 11.38 49.62 -15.16
CA ASN A 364 10.96 48.64 -16.17
C ASN A 364 10.99 47.22 -15.60
N GLY A 365 10.53 47.05 -14.35
CA GLY A 365 10.39 45.78 -13.66
C GLY A 365 9.16 44.99 -14.11
N SER A 366 8.95 43.86 -13.45
CA SER A 366 7.75 43.02 -13.57
C SER A 366 6.60 43.53 -12.69
N HIS A 367 5.49 42.81 -12.67
CA HIS A 367 4.40 43.05 -11.71
C HIS A 367 4.61 42.33 -10.34
N GLY A 368 5.85 42.04 -10.00
CA GLY A 368 6.26 41.37 -8.75
C GLY A 368 7.07 40.09 -8.98
N CYS A 369 6.90 39.43 -10.10
CA CYS A 369 7.62 38.20 -10.44
C CYS A 369 9.11 38.41 -10.64
N VAL A 370 9.88 37.34 -10.52
CA VAL A 370 11.33 37.31 -10.81
C VAL A 370 11.54 36.79 -12.21
N ASN A 371 11.83 37.72 -13.12
CA ASN A 371 12.10 37.45 -14.52
C ASN A 371 13.53 36.97 -14.72
N MET A 372 13.72 35.82 -15.34
CA MET A 372 15.03 35.21 -15.57
C MET A 372 15.28 34.93 -17.05
N THR A 373 16.53 34.67 -17.40
CA THR A 373 16.83 34.06 -18.69
C THR A 373 16.27 32.64 -18.77
N TYR A 374 16.02 32.19 -20.00
CA TYR A 374 15.52 30.80 -20.22
C TYR A 374 16.45 29.75 -19.58
N SER A 375 17.76 29.89 -19.71
CA SER A 375 18.72 28.91 -19.18
C SER A 375 18.70 28.83 -17.66
N VAL A 376 18.60 29.97 -16.96
CA VAL A 376 18.53 30.02 -15.49
C VAL A 376 17.19 29.44 -15.00
N ALA A 377 16.08 29.86 -15.61
CA ALA A 377 14.78 29.38 -15.28
C ALA A 377 14.66 27.86 -15.48
N LYS A 378 15.18 27.34 -16.59
CA LYS A 378 15.22 25.92 -16.89
C LYS A 378 16.03 25.14 -15.86
N ALA A 379 17.22 25.62 -15.52
CA ALA A 379 18.09 24.94 -14.57
C ALA A 379 17.46 24.89 -13.16
N ILE A 380 16.77 25.96 -12.73
CA ILE A 380 16.00 25.94 -11.48
C ILE A 380 14.86 24.96 -11.62
N TYR A 381 14.03 25.07 -12.64
CA TYR A 381 12.84 24.24 -12.83
C TYR A 381 13.14 22.74 -12.83
N ASP A 382 14.19 22.34 -13.52
CA ASP A 382 14.55 20.91 -13.66
C ASP A 382 15.06 20.31 -12.35
N ASN A 383 15.50 21.13 -11.39
CA ASN A 383 16.14 20.67 -10.16
C ASN A 383 15.39 21.04 -8.87
N ILE A 384 14.45 21.99 -8.93
CA ILE A 384 13.70 22.45 -7.75
C ILE A 384 12.53 21.50 -7.45
N GLU A 385 12.27 21.28 -6.18
CA GLU A 385 11.14 20.49 -5.68
C GLU A 385 10.10 21.41 -5.03
N GLU A 386 8.84 20.98 -5.00
CA GLU A 386 7.78 21.70 -4.28
C GLU A 386 8.19 21.90 -2.82
N HIS A 387 7.77 23.02 -2.24
CA HIS A 387 8.13 23.45 -0.88
C HIS A 387 9.63 23.82 -0.69
N THR A 388 10.44 23.82 -1.74
CA THR A 388 11.79 24.39 -1.64
C THR A 388 11.73 25.85 -1.18
N THR A 389 12.57 26.21 -0.21
CA THR A 389 12.63 27.56 0.33
C THR A 389 13.11 28.57 -0.71
N ILE A 390 12.43 29.71 -0.82
CA ILE A 390 12.78 30.84 -1.68
C ILE A 390 12.97 32.07 -0.80
N ILE A 391 14.15 32.66 -0.82
CA ILE A 391 14.53 33.82 -0.03
C ILE A 391 14.65 35.03 -0.94
N CYS A 392 13.82 36.04 -0.74
CA CYS A 392 13.94 37.35 -1.37
C CYS A 392 14.49 38.35 -0.35
N LYS A 393 15.66 38.92 -0.61
CA LYS A 393 16.31 39.87 0.31
C LYS A 393 16.89 41.08 -0.40
N TYR A 394 17.04 42.20 0.34
CA TYR A 394 17.80 43.36 -0.08
C TYR A 394 19.24 43.26 0.37
#